data_d32e2d6d9d2fe5a2f5253aa61c90d6ea
#
_entry.id   d32e2d6d9d2fe5a2f5253aa61c90d6ea
#
_cell.length_a   1.000
_cell.length_b   1.000
_cell.length_c   1.000
_cell.angle_alpha   90.00
_cell.angle_beta   90.00
_cell.angle_gamma   90.00
#
_symmetry.space_group_name_H-M   'P 1'
#
loop_
_entity.id
_entity.type
_entity.pdbx_description
1 polymer ?
#
loop_
_entity_poly.entity_id
_entity_poly.type
_entity_poly.pdbx_seq_one_letter_code
_entity_poly.pdbx_strand_id
1 'polypeptide(L)'
;MPRYVVQQHFRDAEDWHFDLMLERGEALVTFSSGVPPDRTEGLPCLVRHLGDHRLAYLEQEGEISRGRGWCRIHDRGTFEWLLPPGGEGIGQADEIRVRLAGQAARGTYRLVRESKTGADYWRLRKVTEKA
;
A
#
# COMPACT_ATOMS: atom_id res chain seq x y z
N MET A 1 -17.22 -3.47 1.90
CA MET A 1 -15.80 -3.82 2.09
C MET A 1 -14.93 -2.72 1.46
N PRO A 2 -13.96 -2.18 2.18
CA PRO A 2 -13.02 -1.26 1.56
C PRO A 2 -12.20 -1.97 0.49
N ARG A 3 -11.76 -1.17 -0.48
CA ARG A 3 -11.02 -1.65 -1.64
C ARG A 3 -9.57 -1.22 -1.55
N TYR A 4 -8.69 -1.93 -2.22
CA TYR A 4 -7.31 -1.52 -2.35
C TYR A 4 -6.81 -1.77 -3.77
N VAL A 5 -5.73 -1.09 -4.09
CA VAL A 5 -5.00 -1.30 -5.33
C VAL A 5 -3.51 -1.22 -5.04
N VAL A 6 -2.74 -2.02 -5.77
CA VAL A 6 -1.30 -1.87 -5.84
C VAL A 6 -0.99 -1.43 -7.25
N GLN A 7 -0.47 -0.22 -7.39
CA GLN A 7 -0.06 0.31 -8.68
C GLN A 7 1.44 0.26 -8.82
N GLN A 8 1.91 -0.11 -10.00
CA GLN A 8 3.29 0.10 -10.38
C GLN A 8 3.35 1.45 -11.10
N HIS A 9 4.05 2.38 -10.51
CA HIS A 9 4.16 3.74 -11.02
C HIS A 9 5.54 3.95 -11.65
N PHE A 10 5.55 4.30 -12.93
CA PHE A 10 6.75 4.53 -13.70
C PHE A 10 6.94 6.01 -13.93
N ARG A 11 8.10 6.54 -13.55
CA ARG A 11 8.54 7.88 -14.00
C ARG A 11 9.11 7.76 -15.40
N ASP A 12 9.85 6.67 -15.64
CA ASP A 12 10.30 6.24 -16.96
C ASP A 12 10.47 4.71 -16.94
N ALA A 13 10.97 4.14 -18.03
CA ALA A 13 11.05 2.69 -18.18
C ALA A 13 11.96 2.01 -17.14
N GLU A 14 12.88 2.76 -16.55
CA GLU A 14 13.87 2.21 -15.60
C GLU A 14 13.68 2.72 -14.17
N ASP A 15 12.76 3.65 -13.95
CA ASP A 15 12.52 4.27 -12.65
C ASP A 15 11.06 4.08 -12.25
N TRP A 16 10.81 3.07 -11.44
CA TRP A 16 9.46 2.78 -10.96
C TRP A 16 9.45 2.40 -9.49
N HIS A 17 8.27 2.47 -8.92
CA HIS A 17 7.98 2.00 -7.57
C HIS A 17 6.56 1.44 -7.52
N PHE A 18 6.20 0.82 -6.42
CA PHE A 18 4.86 0.31 -6.18
C PHE A 18 4.18 1.17 -5.12
N ASP A 19 2.91 1.46 -5.33
CA ASP A 19 2.07 2.17 -4.37
C ASP A 19 0.96 1.25 -3.90
N LEU A 20 0.96 0.94 -2.60
CA LEU A 20 -0.14 0.26 -1.95
C LEU A 20 -1.11 1.32 -1.46
N MET A 21 -2.34 1.32 -1.99
CA MET A 21 -3.35 2.30 -1.69
C MET A 21 -4.56 1.64 -1.05
N LEU A 22 -4.87 2.04 0.17
CA LEU A 22 -5.88 1.41 1.03
C LEU A 22 -7.03 2.39 1.24
N GLU A 23 -8.23 2.01 0.83
CA GLU A 23 -9.41 2.87 0.96
C GLU A 23 -9.77 3.12 2.43
N ARG A 24 -9.91 4.40 2.77
CA ARG A 24 -10.40 4.82 4.08
C ARG A 24 -11.24 6.08 3.88
N GLY A 25 -12.56 5.94 4.06
CA GLY A 25 -13.47 7.05 3.78
C GLY A 25 -13.41 7.44 2.31
N GLU A 26 -13.12 8.69 2.02
CA GLU A 26 -13.11 9.23 0.66
C GLU A 26 -11.71 9.35 0.06
N ALA A 27 -10.73 8.69 0.66
CA ALA A 27 -9.34 8.80 0.23
C ALA A 27 -8.65 7.45 0.30
N LEU A 28 -7.44 7.40 -0.28
CA LEU A 28 -6.59 6.21 -0.27
C LEU A 28 -5.35 6.48 0.56
N VAL A 29 -5.21 5.75 1.68
CA VAL A 29 -3.98 5.76 2.47
C VAL A 29 -2.90 5.06 1.65
N THR A 30 -1.78 5.73 1.39
CA THR A 30 -0.82 5.29 0.39
C THR A 30 0.57 5.06 0.98
N PHE A 31 1.15 3.90 0.65
CA PHE A 31 2.52 3.54 1.00
C PHE A 31 3.30 3.21 -0.27
N SER A 32 4.46 3.86 -0.43
CA SER A 32 5.34 3.64 -1.58
C SER A 32 6.43 2.64 -1.23
N SER A 33 6.72 1.72 -2.14
CA SER A 33 7.62 0.60 -1.90
C SER A 33 8.39 0.24 -3.16
N GLY A 34 9.59 -0.31 -2.97
CA GLY A 34 10.39 -0.83 -4.09
C GLY A 34 9.90 -2.18 -4.60
N VAL A 35 9.12 -2.91 -3.80
CA VAL A 35 8.56 -4.22 -4.19
C VAL A 35 7.08 -4.25 -3.82
N PRO A 36 6.26 -5.07 -4.51
CA PRO A 36 4.85 -5.17 -4.17
C PRO A 36 4.64 -5.98 -2.89
N PRO A 37 3.52 -5.78 -2.17
CA PRO A 37 3.24 -6.49 -0.92
C PRO A 37 3.32 -8.01 -1.04
N ASP A 38 2.91 -8.58 -2.16
CA ASP A 38 2.91 -10.03 -2.38
C ASP A 38 4.31 -10.66 -2.40
N ARG A 39 5.37 -9.84 -2.38
CA ARG A 39 6.75 -10.31 -2.32
C ARG A 39 7.42 -10.04 -0.98
N THR A 40 6.66 -9.76 0.07
CA THR A 40 7.23 -9.42 1.38
C THR A 40 7.19 -10.57 2.39
N GLU A 41 6.74 -11.75 1.99
CA GLU A 41 6.77 -12.92 2.86
C GLU A 41 8.23 -13.34 3.09
N GLY A 42 8.62 -13.39 4.37
CA GLY A 42 9.98 -13.75 4.75
C GLY A 42 11.03 -12.67 4.50
N LEU A 43 10.66 -11.57 3.84
CA LEU A 43 11.60 -10.49 3.53
C LEU A 43 10.90 -9.14 3.70
N PRO A 44 10.87 -8.61 4.93
CA PRO A 44 10.24 -7.31 5.17
C PRO A 44 10.86 -6.21 4.32
N CYS A 45 10.05 -5.26 3.90
CA CYS A 45 10.46 -4.20 3.01
C CYS A 45 10.16 -2.84 3.64
N LEU A 46 11.08 -1.90 3.48
CA LEU A 46 10.89 -0.54 3.94
C LEU A 46 9.97 0.19 2.98
N VAL A 47 8.90 0.78 3.50
CA VAL A 47 7.94 1.54 2.71
C VAL A 47 7.78 2.94 3.28
N ARG A 48 7.38 3.87 2.46
CA ARG A 48 7.20 5.26 2.86
C ARG A 48 5.71 5.62 2.79
N HIS A 49 5.17 6.14 3.88
CA HIS A 49 3.82 6.66 3.90
C HIS A 49 3.78 8.00 3.17
N LEU A 50 2.95 8.08 2.15
CA LEU A 50 2.74 9.29 1.36
C LEU A 50 1.46 9.99 1.82
N GLY A 51 1.17 11.15 1.25
CA GLY A 51 -0.12 11.79 1.43
C GLY A 51 -1.24 10.96 0.81
N ASP A 52 -2.48 11.19 1.26
CA ASP A 52 -3.62 10.47 0.74
C ASP A 52 -3.82 10.75 -0.75
N HIS A 53 -4.23 9.71 -1.47
CA HIS A 53 -4.54 9.78 -2.89
C HIS A 53 -6.06 9.74 -3.08
N ARG A 54 -6.52 10.22 -4.25
CA ARG A 54 -7.94 10.25 -4.58
C ARG A 54 -8.44 8.85 -4.92
N LEU A 55 -9.70 8.58 -4.64
CA LEU A 55 -10.32 7.28 -4.93
C LEU A 55 -10.23 6.89 -6.41
N ALA A 56 -10.15 7.87 -7.30
CA ALA A 56 -10.00 7.60 -8.73
C ALA A 56 -8.79 6.71 -9.04
N TYR A 57 -7.77 6.73 -8.20
CA TYR A 57 -6.59 5.89 -8.40
C TYR A 57 -6.86 4.40 -8.23
N LEU A 58 -8.00 4.01 -7.66
CA LEU A 58 -8.37 2.58 -7.58
C LEU A 58 -8.44 1.93 -8.96
N GLU A 59 -8.74 2.72 -10.00
CA GLU A 59 -8.93 2.22 -11.36
C GLU A 59 -8.01 2.90 -12.38
N GLN A 60 -7.06 3.71 -11.91
CA GLN A 60 -6.18 4.46 -12.79
C GLN A 60 -5.15 3.55 -13.45
N GLU A 61 -5.14 3.55 -14.78
CA GLU A 61 -4.08 2.94 -15.58
C GLU A 61 -3.71 3.87 -16.73
N GLY A 62 -2.47 3.75 -17.20
CA GLY A 62 -2.01 4.52 -18.32
C GLY A 62 -1.27 5.79 -17.89
N GLU A 63 -1.24 6.75 -18.77
CA GLU A 63 -0.50 7.98 -18.58
C GLU A 63 -1.11 8.85 -17.48
N ILE A 64 -0.26 9.38 -16.61
CA ILE A 64 -0.65 10.31 -15.56
C ILE A 64 -0.48 11.72 -16.10
N SER A 65 -1.48 12.58 -15.89
CA SER A 65 -1.48 13.94 -16.43
C SER A 65 -0.26 14.76 -15.98
N ARG A 66 0.12 15.74 -16.80
CA ARG A 66 1.22 16.67 -16.55
C ARG A 66 2.61 16.03 -16.56
N GLY A 67 2.80 14.99 -17.36
CA GLY A 67 4.11 14.37 -17.52
C GLY A 67 4.62 13.65 -16.27
N ARG A 68 3.72 13.19 -15.38
CA ARG A 68 4.11 12.50 -14.15
C ARG A 68 4.34 11.01 -14.35
N GLY A 69 4.50 10.57 -15.61
CA GLY A 69 4.74 9.19 -15.95
C GLY A 69 3.45 8.42 -16.23
N TRP A 70 3.47 7.13 -15.99
CA TRP A 70 2.30 6.28 -16.18
C TRP A 70 2.25 5.22 -15.09
N CYS A 71 1.10 4.56 -14.98
CA CYS A 71 0.94 3.50 -14.01
C CYS A 71 0.17 2.32 -14.58
N ARG A 72 0.37 1.16 -13.98
CA ARG A 72 -0.43 -0.01 -14.25
C ARG A 72 -0.82 -0.69 -12.94
N ILE A 73 -1.96 -1.32 -12.94
CA ILE A 73 -2.45 -2.03 -11.77
C ILE A 73 -1.72 -3.37 -11.68
N HIS A 74 -0.98 -3.57 -10.59
CA HIS A 74 -0.31 -4.82 -10.28
C HIS A 74 -1.25 -5.79 -9.59
N ASP A 75 -2.07 -5.29 -8.67
CA ASP A 75 -3.02 -6.08 -7.89
C ASP A 75 -4.15 -5.19 -7.41
N ARG A 76 -5.32 -5.78 -7.18
CA ARG A 76 -6.45 -5.08 -6.60
C ARG A 76 -7.42 -6.07 -5.97
N GLY A 77 -8.24 -5.56 -5.06
CA GLY A 77 -9.24 -6.37 -4.40
C GLY A 77 -9.89 -5.61 -3.26
N THR A 78 -10.44 -6.35 -2.35
CA THR A 78 -10.99 -5.82 -1.09
C THR A 78 -10.03 -6.13 0.04
N PHE A 79 -10.23 -5.46 1.18
CA PHE A 79 -9.40 -5.73 2.35
C PHE A 79 -10.16 -5.38 3.62
N GLU A 80 -9.59 -5.78 4.73
CA GLU A 80 -10.12 -5.48 6.05
C GLU A 80 -9.04 -4.81 6.89
N TRP A 81 -9.38 -3.70 7.55
CA TRP A 81 -8.53 -3.10 8.57
C TRP A 81 -8.61 -3.95 9.83
N LEU A 82 -7.52 -4.64 10.17
CA LEU A 82 -7.47 -5.44 11.39
C LEU A 82 -6.96 -4.62 12.58
N LEU A 83 -6.01 -3.71 12.31
CA LEU A 83 -5.41 -2.85 13.33
C LEU A 83 -4.87 -1.59 12.65
N PRO A 84 -5.19 -0.37 13.12
CA PRO A 84 -6.30 -0.08 14.02
C PRO A 84 -7.64 -0.32 13.33
N PRO A 85 -8.69 -0.57 14.10
CA PRO A 85 -10.01 -0.83 13.51
C PRO A 85 -10.46 0.31 12.60
N GLY A 86 -10.90 -0.04 11.39
CA GLY A 86 -11.35 0.93 10.41
C GLY A 86 -10.28 1.88 9.89
N GLY A 87 -9.01 1.64 10.25
CA GLY A 87 -7.91 2.55 9.89
C GLY A 87 -7.88 3.82 10.71
N GLU A 88 -8.61 3.87 11.83
CA GLU A 88 -8.67 5.05 12.67
C GLU A 88 -7.34 5.34 13.35
N GLY A 89 -6.93 6.61 13.34
CA GLY A 89 -5.73 7.03 14.05
C GLY A 89 -4.42 6.57 13.47
N ILE A 90 -4.36 6.28 12.17
CA ILE A 90 -3.14 5.82 11.49
C ILE A 90 -1.96 6.76 11.74
N GLY A 91 -2.20 8.06 11.75
CA GLY A 91 -1.12 9.04 11.95
C GLY A 91 -0.38 8.88 13.28
N GLN A 92 -0.97 8.21 14.25
CA GLN A 92 -0.39 8.02 15.58
C GLN A 92 -0.17 6.55 15.91
N ALA A 93 -0.56 5.64 15.02
CA ALA A 93 -0.40 4.22 15.23
C ALA A 93 1.07 3.82 15.04
N ASP A 94 1.52 2.83 15.81
CA ASP A 94 2.85 2.24 15.63
C ASP A 94 2.78 0.99 14.76
N GLU A 95 1.60 0.45 14.57
CA GLU A 95 1.40 -0.76 13.80
C GLU A 95 0.08 -0.70 13.05
N ILE A 96 0.09 -1.18 11.81
CA ILE A 96 -1.09 -1.36 10.97
C ILE A 96 -1.12 -2.83 10.55
N ARG A 97 -2.30 -3.44 10.59
CA ARG A 97 -2.52 -4.77 10.02
C ARG A 97 -3.73 -4.74 9.12
N VAL A 98 -3.60 -5.36 7.98
CA VAL A 98 -4.69 -5.47 7.01
C VAL A 98 -4.75 -6.90 6.49
N ARG A 99 -5.94 -7.37 6.17
CA ARG A 99 -6.11 -8.63 5.46
C ARG A 99 -6.49 -8.31 4.03
N LEU A 100 -5.58 -8.61 3.10
CA LEU A 100 -5.80 -8.35 1.69
C LEU A 100 -6.45 -9.57 1.02
N ALA A 101 -7.38 -9.30 0.11
CA ALA A 101 -8.05 -10.32 -0.69
C ALA A 101 -7.99 -9.90 -2.16
N GLY A 102 -6.78 -9.86 -2.69
CA GLY A 102 -6.54 -9.56 -4.09
C GLY A 102 -6.28 -10.80 -4.91
N GLN A 103 -5.79 -10.60 -6.10
CA GLN A 103 -5.37 -11.70 -6.96
C GLN A 103 -3.94 -12.15 -6.63
N ALA A 104 -3.05 -11.20 -6.37
CA ALA A 104 -1.66 -11.48 -6.03
C ALA A 104 -1.44 -11.50 -4.52
N ALA A 105 -1.94 -10.50 -3.80
CA ALA A 105 -1.76 -10.38 -2.35
C ALA A 105 -2.98 -10.98 -1.64
N ARG A 106 -2.74 -12.04 -0.87
CA ARG A 106 -3.80 -12.73 -0.13
C ARG A 106 -3.29 -13.07 1.27
N GLY A 107 -4.01 -12.61 2.28
CA GLY A 107 -3.66 -12.89 3.67
C GLY A 107 -3.38 -11.63 4.47
N THR A 108 -2.76 -11.81 5.63
CA THR A 108 -2.51 -10.73 6.57
C THR A 108 -1.16 -10.08 6.31
N TYR A 109 -1.16 -8.75 6.27
CA TYR A 109 0.04 -7.94 6.09
C TYR A 109 0.18 -6.99 7.27
N ARG A 110 1.40 -6.79 7.71
CA ARG A 110 1.72 -5.99 8.88
C ARG A 110 2.67 -4.87 8.47
N LEU A 111 2.35 -3.64 8.91
CA LEU A 111 3.24 -2.49 8.76
C LEU A 111 3.59 -2.00 10.17
N VAL A 112 4.87 -1.87 10.44
CA VAL A 112 5.36 -1.36 11.72
C VAL A 112 6.14 -0.08 11.45
N ARG A 113 5.78 0.98 12.18
CA ARG A 113 6.45 2.28 12.02
C ARG A 113 7.91 2.16 12.40
N GLU A 114 8.78 2.52 11.48
CA GLU A 114 10.23 2.43 11.69
C GLU A 114 10.78 3.66 12.40
N SER A 115 10.27 4.84 12.04
CA SER A 115 10.74 6.09 12.64
C SER A 115 9.62 7.12 12.63
N LYS A 116 9.57 7.94 13.70
CA LYS A 116 8.61 9.04 13.81
C LYS A 116 9.23 10.38 13.47
N THR A 117 10.51 10.39 13.08
CA THR A 117 11.21 11.62 12.72
C THR A 117 11.58 11.61 11.23
N GLY A 118 11.51 12.78 10.58
CA GLY A 118 11.77 12.89 9.15
C GLY A 118 10.65 12.25 8.33
N ALA A 119 11.00 11.51 7.28
CA ALA A 119 10.03 10.83 6.45
C ALA A 119 9.36 9.69 7.23
N ASP A 120 8.08 9.46 6.93
CA ASP A 120 7.26 8.48 7.64
C ASP A 120 7.49 7.09 7.05
N TYR A 121 8.47 6.37 7.58
CA TYR A 121 8.83 5.05 7.11
C TYR A 121 8.22 3.96 7.96
N TRP A 122 7.83 2.88 7.30
CA TRP A 122 7.22 1.71 7.89
C TRP A 122 7.89 0.47 7.31
N ARG A 123 7.80 -0.63 8.04
CA ARG A 123 8.29 -1.92 7.56
C ARG A 123 7.12 -2.83 7.28
N LEU A 124 6.99 -3.22 6.02
CA LEU A 124 5.87 -4.04 5.52
C LEU A 124 6.31 -5.49 5.35
N ARG A 125 5.49 -6.40 5.84
CA ARG A 125 5.71 -7.83 5.59
C ARG A 125 4.38 -8.57 5.58
N LYS A 126 4.34 -9.65 4.80
CA LYS A 126 3.26 -10.61 4.91
C LYS A 126 3.47 -11.44 6.17
N VAL A 127 2.40 -11.60 6.96
CA VAL A 127 2.45 -12.43 8.16
C VAL A 127 2.30 -13.89 7.74
N THR A 128 3.25 -14.73 8.16
CA THR A 128 3.13 -16.17 7.93
C THR A 128 2.16 -16.72 8.95
N GLU A 129 1.03 -17.21 8.47
CA GLU A 129 0.05 -17.84 9.33
C GLU A 129 0.37 -19.33 9.44
N LYS A 130 0.48 -19.80 10.67
CA LYS A 130 0.64 -21.24 10.91
C LYS A 130 -0.71 -21.91 10.79
N ALA A 131 -0.76 -22.94 9.99
CA ALA A 131 -1.95 -23.77 9.87
C ALA A 131 -2.25 -24.49 11.18
#